data_f660bb03d1c977674a9823be48b9f163
#
_entry.id   f660bb03d1c977674a9823be48b9f163
#
_cell.length_a   1.000
_cell.length_b   1.000
_cell.length_c   1.000
_cell.angle_alpha   90.00
_cell.angle_beta   90.00
_cell.angle_gamma   90.00
#
_symmetry.space_group_name_H-M   'P 1'
#
loop_
_entity.id
_entity.type
_entity.pdbx_description
1 polymer ?
#
loop_
_entity_poly.entity_id
_entity_poly.type
_entity_poly.pdbx_seq_one_letter_code
_entity_poly.pdbx_strand_id
1 'polypeptide(L)'
;MSRLQSPRFWLVLFGAVAVLTVVCAGVVVGAVAGVDRGIESFLLASLATLGGAGWLKAYLHQGRALRAEQALTAARQASVAAALRDPLTGLANQRLFDSHLRAAFERGQRYGNSFSVLLIELDFAGSPERPAQSASKERVLKYLGTIFTRNLRSADTAARVSDYSFGVLLPETEYEGARRAWERIRDVSHLNWPDNRTWSLSGGAAGYNVDVGSVENMLSDADRRLALEKRRLRAEHES
;
A
#
# COMPACT_ATOMS: atom_id res chain seq x y z
N MET A 1 -0.90 -4.52 -32.74
CA MET A 1 -1.63 -3.56 -33.62
C MET A 1 -2.06 -2.25 -32.94
N SER A 2 -1.59 -1.89 -31.76
CA SER A 2 -2.08 -0.74 -30.95
C SER A 2 -1.25 0.56 -31.05
N ARG A 3 -0.14 0.59 -31.75
CA ARG A 3 0.69 1.81 -31.87
C ARG A 3 0.23 2.81 -32.94
N LEU A 4 -0.57 2.37 -33.92
CA LEU A 4 -1.05 3.21 -35.03
C LEU A 4 -2.26 4.12 -34.65
N GLN A 5 -2.91 3.89 -33.51
CA GLN A 5 -4.09 4.64 -33.08
C GLN A 5 -3.80 5.79 -32.11
N SER A 6 -2.52 6.03 -31.73
CA SER A 6 -2.22 7.15 -30.83
C SER A 6 -2.15 8.47 -31.61
N PRO A 7 -2.82 9.54 -31.16
CA PRO A 7 -2.75 10.86 -31.81
C PRO A 7 -1.31 11.37 -31.89
N ARG A 8 -0.43 10.85 -31.04
CA ARG A 8 1.02 11.17 -31.02
C ARG A 8 1.77 10.56 -32.20
N PHE A 9 1.41 9.35 -32.66
CA PHE A 9 1.99 8.73 -33.84
C PHE A 9 1.73 9.59 -35.09
N TRP A 10 0.50 10.05 -35.25
CA TRP A 10 0.11 10.90 -36.37
C TRP A 10 0.80 12.27 -36.33
N LEU A 11 0.98 12.88 -35.17
CA LEU A 11 1.73 14.13 -35.02
C LEU A 11 3.20 14.01 -35.44
N VAL A 12 3.88 12.91 -35.06
CA VAL A 12 5.26 12.63 -35.48
C VAL A 12 5.32 12.39 -36.99
N LEU A 13 4.40 11.61 -37.51
CA LEU A 13 4.32 11.29 -38.94
C LEU A 13 4.06 12.56 -39.78
N PHE A 14 3.10 13.40 -39.36
CA PHE A 14 2.83 14.67 -40.05
C PHE A 14 4.02 15.64 -39.98
N GLY A 15 4.71 15.72 -38.84
CA GLY A 15 5.92 16.53 -38.71
C GLY A 15 7.04 16.06 -39.66
N ALA A 16 7.26 14.74 -39.72
CA ALA A 16 8.27 14.14 -40.60
C ALA A 16 7.91 14.35 -42.08
N VAL A 17 6.65 14.15 -42.45
CA VAL A 17 6.15 14.38 -43.83
C VAL A 17 6.25 15.84 -44.22
N ALA A 18 5.92 16.77 -43.35
CA ALA A 18 6.04 18.21 -43.63
C ALA A 18 7.49 18.62 -43.89
N VAL A 19 8.43 18.15 -43.06
CA VAL A 19 9.86 18.39 -43.28
C VAL A 19 10.35 17.83 -44.61
N LEU A 20 9.98 16.58 -44.93
CA LEU A 20 10.33 15.92 -46.17
C LEU A 20 9.76 16.65 -47.40
N THR A 21 8.52 17.14 -47.32
CA THR A 21 7.84 17.89 -48.38
C THR A 21 8.57 19.23 -48.64
N VAL A 22 8.96 19.93 -47.60
CA VAL A 22 9.71 21.21 -47.74
C VAL A 22 11.10 20.98 -48.34
N VAL A 23 11.78 19.90 -47.93
CA VAL A 23 13.11 19.55 -48.51
C VAL A 23 12.97 19.17 -49.97
N CYS A 24 12.01 18.35 -50.33
CA CYS A 24 11.75 17.95 -51.72
C CYS A 24 11.34 19.16 -52.60
N ALA A 25 10.48 20.03 -52.11
CA ALA A 25 10.08 21.24 -52.82
C ALA A 25 11.28 22.17 -53.06
N GLY A 26 12.17 22.34 -52.06
CA GLY A 26 13.38 23.12 -52.17
C GLY A 26 14.35 22.59 -53.22
N VAL A 27 14.52 21.26 -53.30
CA VAL A 27 15.39 20.61 -54.30
C VAL A 27 14.79 20.77 -55.71
N VAL A 28 13.49 20.61 -55.90
CA VAL A 28 12.82 20.76 -57.20
C VAL A 28 12.88 22.22 -57.69
N VAL A 29 12.63 23.17 -56.84
CA VAL A 29 12.73 24.60 -57.18
C VAL A 29 14.18 24.98 -57.53
N GLY A 30 15.17 24.47 -56.79
CA GLY A 30 16.60 24.71 -57.07
C GLY A 30 17.04 24.13 -58.43
N ALA A 31 16.52 22.95 -58.81
CA ALA A 31 16.81 22.29 -60.09
C ALA A 31 16.20 23.02 -61.31
N VAL A 32 15.02 23.68 -61.13
CA VAL A 32 14.27 24.33 -62.21
C VAL A 32 14.68 25.80 -62.40
N ALA A 33 15.16 26.46 -61.34
CA ALA A 33 15.27 27.93 -61.32
C ALA A 33 16.71 28.51 -61.48
N GLY A 34 17.73 27.68 -61.66
CA GLY A 34 19.12 28.11 -61.78
C GLY A 34 19.86 28.35 -60.47
N VAL A 35 21.16 28.62 -60.54
CA VAL A 35 22.10 28.58 -59.41
C VAL A 35 21.76 29.56 -58.26
N ASP A 36 21.26 30.77 -58.56
CA ASP A 36 20.98 31.77 -57.53
C ASP A 36 19.80 31.38 -56.63
N ARG A 37 18.80 30.72 -57.18
CA ARG A 37 17.66 30.19 -56.40
C ARG A 37 17.98 28.87 -55.68
N GLY A 38 19.07 28.22 -56.09
CA GLY A 38 19.57 27.02 -55.42
C GLY A 38 20.06 27.31 -53.99
N ILE A 39 20.65 28.47 -53.77
CA ILE A 39 21.14 28.92 -52.45
C ILE A 39 19.98 29.19 -51.49
N GLU A 40 18.94 29.90 -51.99
CA GLU A 40 17.74 30.14 -51.18
C GLU A 40 17.01 28.83 -50.82
N SER A 41 16.91 27.92 -51.76
CA SER A 41 16.30 26.60 -51.52
C SER A 41 17.10 25.75 -50.53
N PHE A 42 18.44 25.81 -50.61
CA PHE A 42 19.32 25.15 -49.62
C PHE A 42 19.18 25.72 -48.23
N LEU A 43 19.08 27.05 -48.09
CA LEU A 43 18.89 27.71 -46.82
C LEU A 43 17.52 27.34 -46.20
N LEU A 44 16.45 27.35 -46.99
CA LEU A 44 15.11 26.95 -46.51
C LEU A 44 15.07 25.47 -46.10
N ALA A 45 15.69 24.59 -46.85
CA ALA A 45 15.79 23.15 -46.51
C ALA A 45 16.62 22.96 -45.23
N SER A 46 17.69 23.73 -45.04
CA SER A 46 18.50 23.69 -43.82
C SER A 46 17.73 24.18 -42.60
N LEU A 47 16.95 25.25 -42.75
CA LEU A 47 16.07 25.78 -41.68
C LEU A 47 15.00 24.79 -41.29
N ALA A 48 14.39 24.11 -42.25
CA ALA A 48 13.36 23.10 -42.02
C ALA A 48 13.92 21.86 -41.26
N THR A 49 15.14 21.42 -41.63
CA THR A 49 15.80 20.29 -40.93
C THR A 49 16.22 20.67 -39.51
N LEU A 50 16.72 21.89 -39.28
CA LEU A 50 17.03 22.38 -37.93
C LEU A 50 15.78 22.54 -37.08
N GLY A 51 14.68 23.05 -37.63
CA GLY A 51 13.38 23.15 -36.97
C GLY A 51 12.81 21.78 -36.62
N GLY A 52 12.88 20.82 -37.53
CA GLY A 52 12.45 19.43 -37.31
C GLY A 52 13.28 18.74 -36.23
N ALA A 53 14.59 18.92 -36.21
CA ALA A 53 15.48 18.39 -35.19
C ALA A 53 15.20 18.99 -33.81
N GLY A 54 14.94 20.30 -33.74
CA GLY A 54 14.53 20.99 -32.52
C GLY A 54 13.21 20.49 -31.97
N TRP A 55 12.21 20.33 -32.86
CA TRP A 55 10.91 19.79 -32.50
C TRP A 55 11.00 18.31 -32.00
N LEU A 56 11.75 17.44 -32.70
CA LEU A 56 11.97 16.06 -32.26
C LEU A 56 12.65 16.01 -30.89
N LYS A 57 13.66 16.87 -30.68
CA LYS A 57 14.34 16.98 -29.37
C LYS A 57 13.36 17.40 -28.29
N ALA A 58 12.53 18.42 -28.50
CA ALA A 58 11.50 18.87 -27.56
C ALA A 58 10.49 17.77 -27.26
N TYR A 59 10.02 17.04 -28.28
CA TYR A 59 9.12 15.90 -28.13
C TYR A 59 9.72 14.76 -27.30
N LEU A 60 10.98 14.41 -27.54
CA LEU A 60 11.68 13.40 -26.75
C LEU A 60 11.91 13.83 -25.30
N HIS A 61 12.21 15.13 -25.10
CA HIS A 61 12.34 15.69 -23.74
C HIS A 61 11.01 15.67 -22.97
N GLN A 62 9.89 16.04 -23.60
CA GLN A 62 8.58 15.93 -22.97
C GLN A 62 8.23 14.48 -22.58
N GLY A 63 8.55 13.51 -23.43
CA GLY A 63 8.33 12.10 -23.12
C GLY A 63 9.16 11.60 -21.93
N ARG A 64 10.39 12.13 -21.78
CA ARG A 64 11.27 11.83 -20.65
C ARG A 64 10.76 12.47 -19.36
N ALA A 65 10.34 13.74 -19.41
CA ALA A 65 9.81 14.47 -18.26
C ALA A 65 8.55 13.77 -17.70
N LEU A 66 7.60 13.41 -18.55
CA LEU A 66 6.39 12.69 -18.15
C LEU A 66 6.69 11.34 -17.50
N ARG A 67 7.65 10.58 -18.04
CA ARG A 67 8.08 9.31 -17.43
C ARG A 67 8.76 9.50 -16.08
N ALA A 68 9.59 10.53 -15.96
CA ALA A 68 10.25 10.86 -14.69
C ALA A 68 9.24 11.27 -13.62
N GLU A 69 8.23 12.03 -13.98
CA GLU A 69 7.14 12.45 -13.09
C GLU A 69 6.28 11.25 -12.63
N GLN A 70 5.95 10.36 -13.56
CA GLN A 70 5.25 9.10 -13.26
C GLN A 70 6.08 8.18 -12.35
N ALA A 71 7.37 8.06 -12.61
CA ALA A 71 8.28 7.28 -11.78
C ALA A 71 8.41 7.87 -10.37
N LEU A 72 8.48 9.20 -10.26
CA LEU A 72 8.56 9.89 -8.97
C LEU A 72 7.25 9.70 -8.16
N THR A 73 6.09 9.83 -8.81
CA THR A 73 4.79 9.60 -8.15
C THR A 73 4.63 8.15 -7.71
N ALA A 74 5.02 7.19 -8.55
CA ALA A 74 5.00 5.78 -8.20
C ALA A 74 5.96 5.47 -7.03
N ALA A 75 7.17 6.03 -7.04
CA ALA A 75 8.14 5.87 -5.95
C ALA A 75 7.64 6.50 -4.64
N ARG A 76 7.00 7.68 -4.69
CA ARG A 76 6.37 8.29 -3.51
C ARG A 76 5.24 7.44 -2.97
N GLN A 77 4.36 6.93 -3.82
CA GLN A 77 3.26 6.04 -3.40
C GLN A 77 3.80 4.75 -2.77
N ALA A 78 4.81 4.13 -3.37
CA ALA A 78 5.46 2.95 -2.81
C ALA A 78 6.12 3.24 -1.46
N SER A 79 6.77 4.39 -1.30
CA SER A 79 7.37 4.82 -0.04
C SER A 79 6.32 5.05 1.05
N VAL A 80 5.21 5.71 0.72
CA VAL A 80 4.08 5.90 1.67
C VAL A 80 3.46 4.56 2.04
N ALA A 81 3.24 3.66 1.09
CA ALA A 81 2.70 2.34 1.36
C ALA A 81 3.64 1.51 2.25
N ALA A 82 4.96 1.58 2.02
CA ALA A 82 5.95 0.92 2.87
C ALA A 82 5.99 1.53 4.28
N ALA A 83 5.83 2.86 4.41
CA ALA A 83 5.80 3.56 5.70
C ALA A 83 4.54 3.26 6.55
N LEU A 84 3.53 2.59 5.98
CA LEU A 84 2.29 2.20 6.65
C LEU A 84 2.26 0.72 7.04
N ARG A 85 3.33 -0.02 6.77
CA ARG A 85 3.45 -1.44 7.14
C ARG A 85 4.56 -1.67 8.15
N ASP A 86 4.37 -2.68 9.01
CA ASP A 86 5.43 -3.20 9.87
C ASP A 86 6.39 -4.07 9.06
N PRO A 87 7.69 -3.75 9.01
CA PRO A 87 8.65 -4.45 8.15
C PRO A 87 8.93 -5.89 8.61
N LEU A 88 8.67 -6.23 9.86
CA LEU A 88 8.90 -7.56 10.40
C LEU A 88 7.78 -8.53 10.05
N THR A 89 6.53 -8.10 10.22
CA THR A 89 5.35 -8.96 10.07
C THR A 89 4.65 -8.81 8.72
N GLY A 90 4.91 -7.72 7.98
CA GLY A 90 4.21 -7.35 6.76
C GLY A 90 2.77 -6.81 6.97
N LEU A 91 2.28 -6.83 8.21
CA LEU A 91 0.97 -6.29 8.59
C LEU A 91 0.95 -4.77 8.50
N ALA A 92 -0.23 -4.17 8.65
CA ALA A 92 -0.31 -2.72 8.88
C ALA A 92 0.50 -2.35 10.15
N ASN A 93 1.00 -1.11 10.20
CA ASN A 93 1.54 -0.57 11.44
C ASN A 93 0.44 0.15 12.23
N GLN A 94 0.76 0.60 13.44
CA GLN A 94 -0.16 1.33 14.31
C GLN A 94 -0.80 2.53 13.59
N ARG A 95 -0.03 3.30 12.84
CA ARG A 95 -0.52 4.51 12.15
C ARG A 95 -1.64 4.20 11.14
N LEU A 96 -1.47 3.13 10.37
CA LEU A 96 -2.51 2.70 9.42
C LEU A 96 -3.72 2.15 10.15
N PHE A 97 -3.51 1.38 11.22
CA PHE A 97 -4.59 0.86 12.06
C PHE A 97 -5.45 1.98 12.64
N ASP A 98 -4.84 3.00 13.25
CA ASP A 98 -5.54 4.15 13.85
C ASP A 98 -6.35 4.92 12.79
N SER A 99 -5.79 5.08 11.59
CA SER A 99 -6.48 5.74 10.49
C SER A 99 -7.72 4.96 10.03
N HIS A 100 -7.59 3.64 9.88
CA HIS A 100 -8.71 2.78 9.47
C HIS A 100 -9.79 2.68 10.56
N LEU A 101 -9.37 2.61 11.84
CA LEU A 101 -10.29 2.54 12.97
C LEU A 101 -11.12 3.83 13.08
N ARG A 102 -10.50 5.00 12.98
CA ARG A 102 -11.22 6.28 12.97
C ARG A 102 -12.22 6.36 11.81
N ALA A 103 -11.80 5.97 10.61
CA ALA A 103 -12.69 5.96 9.45
C ALA A 103 -13.85 4.96 9.61
N ALA A 104 -13.64 3.81 10.26
CA ALA A 104 -14.71 2.86 10.58
C ALA A 104 -15.68 3.45 11.60
N PHE A 105 -15.17 4.13 12.63
CA PHE A 105 -15.97 4.80 13.65
C PHE A 105 -16.84 5.90 13.06
N GLU A 106 -16.29 6.76 12.22
CA GLU A 106 -17.04 7.81 11.51
C GLU A 106 -18.15 7.24 10.62
N ARG A 107 -17.88 6.11 9.92
CA ARG A 107 -18.91 5.42 9.14
C ARG A 107 -19.99 4.80 10.02
N GLY A 108 -19.60 4.21 11.17
CA GLY A 108 -20.55 3.70 12.15
C GLY A 108 -21.48 4.78 12.67
N GLN A 109 -20.93 5.94 13.05
CA GLN A 109 -21.71 7.08 13.51
C GLN A 109 -22.68 7.63 12.44
N ARG A 110 -22.22 7.71 11.18
CA ARG A 110 -23.00 8.33 10.10
C ARG A 110 -24.06 7.40 9.52
N TYR A 111 -23.74 6.12 9.38
CA TYR A 111 -24.54 5.17 8.61
C TYR A 111 -25.05 3.98 9.43
N GLY A 112 -24.69 3.88 10.71
CA GLY A 112 -25.04 2.75 11.54
C GLY A 112 -24.30 1.44 11.19
N ASN A 113 -23.20 1.52 10.44
CA ASN A 113 -22.44 0.33 10.06
C ASN A 113 -21.80 -0.30 11.29
N SER A 114 -22.02 -1.60 11.46
CA SER A 114 -21.36 -2.37 12.51
C SER A 114 -19.88 -2.60 12.16
N PHE A 115 -19.05 -2.60 13.16
CA PHE A 115 -17.66 -3.05 13.07
C PHE A 115 -17.18 -3.47 14.46
N SER A 116 -16.08 -4.21 14.51
CA SER A 116 -15.47 -4.62 15.77
C SER A 116 -13.96 -4.45 15.72
N VAL A 117 -13.36 -4.32 16.90
CA VAL A 117 -11.91 -4.31 17.10
C VAL A 117 -11.51 -5.48 17.99
N LEU A 118 -10.35 -6.09 17.67
CA LEU A 118 -9.66 -7.04 18.53
C LEU A 118 -8.32 -6.43 18.92
N LEU A 119 -8.01 -6.44 20.21
CA LEU A 119 -6.65 -6.25 20.71
C LEU A 119 -6.09 -7.62 21.12
N ILE A 120 -4.91 -7.94 20.63
CA ILE A 120 -4.27 -9.24 20.85
C ILE A 120 -2.86 -8.99 21.37
N GLU A 121 -2.46 -9.68 22.41
CA GLU A 121 -1.13 -9.60 22.97
C GLU A 121 -0.45 -10.97 22.97
N LEU A 122 0.82 -10.98 22.57
CA LEU A 122 1.70 -12.13 22.64
C LEU A 122 2.42 -12.10 23.98
N ASP A 123 2.22 -13.13 24.79
CA ASP A 123 2.91 -13.33 26.06
C ASP A 123 3.84 -14.54 25.98
N PHE A 124 4.84 -14.56 26.87
CA PHE A 124 5.75 -15.67 27.02
C PHE A 124 5.42 -16.38 28.34
N ALA A 125 4.94 -17.62 28.27
CA ALA A 125 4.64 -18.42 29.45
C ALA A 125 5.95 -19.01 30.02
N GLY A 126 6.22 -18.75 31.29
CA GLY A 126 7.35 -19.34 32.02
C GLY A 126 8.50 -18.40 32.41
N SER A 127 8.46 -17.12 32.05
CA SER A 127 9.37 -16.11 32.57
C SER A 127 8.71 -14.74 32.64
N PRO A 128 8.83 -14.00 33.75
CA PRO A 128 8.42 -12.61 33.81
C PRO A 128 9.26 -11.69 32.92
N GLU A 129 10.43 -12.16 32.48
CA GLU A 129 11.32 -11.44 31.58
C GLU A 129 11.02 -11.80 30.14
N ARG A 130 10.37 -10.89 29.42
CA ARG A 130 10.21 -10.99 27.97
C ARG A 130 11.60 -11.02 27.32
N PRO A 131 11.91 -11.99 26.45
CA PRO A 131 13.21 -12.01 25.76
C PRO A 131 13.30 -10.76 24.89
N ALA A 132 14.09 -9.78 25.32
CA ALA A 132 14.13 -8.44 24.71
C ALA A 132 14.55 -8.44 23.25
N GLN A 133 15.42 -9.38 22.84
CA GLN A 133 15.86 -9.55 21.44
C GLN A 133 16.30 -11.00 21.24
N SER A 134 15.46 -11.84 20.66
CA SER A 134 15.87 -13.16 20.24
C SER A 134 15.38 -13.44 18.82
N ALA A 135 16.18 -14.19 18.06
CA ALA A 135 15.75 -14.73 16.77
C ALA A 135 14.44 -15.54 16.88
N SER A 136 14.11 -16.01 18.06
CA SER A 136 12.87 -16.68 18.42
C SER A 136 11.67 -15.71 18.40
N LYS A 137 11.80 -14.52 19.03
CA LYS A 137 10.77 -13.46 18.98
C LYS A 137 10.41 -13.09 17.55
N GLU A 138 11.43 -12.83 16.72
CA GLU A 138 11.18 -12.44 15.33
C GLU A 138 10.47 -13.53 14.53
N ARG A 139 10.85 -14.78 14.72
CA ARG A 139 10.19 -15.92 14.04
C ARG A 139 8.72 -16.03 14.43
N VAL A 140 8.41 -15.88 15.72
CA VAL A 140 7.04 -15.95 16.22
C VAL A 140 6.22 -14.77 15.69
N LEU A 141 6.75 -13.54 15.69
CA LEU A 141 6.05 -12.38 15.14
C LEU A 141 5.80 -12.50 13.64
N LYS A 142 6.76 -13.01 12.85
CA LYS A 142 6.57 -13.31 11.42
C LYS A 142 5.52 -14.40 11.20
N TYR A 143 5.53 -15.42 12.03
CA TYR A 143 4.54 -16.49 12.00
C TYR A 143 3.14 -15.92 12.25
N LEU A 144 2.94 -15.09 13.29
CA LEU A 144 1.66 -14.43 13.56
C LEU A 144 1.22 -13.54 12.40
N GLY A 145 2.14 -12.80 11.78
CA GLY A 145 1.85 -12.03 10.57
C GLY A 145 1.24 -12.89 9.45
N THR A 146 1.77 -14.10 9.27
CA THR A 146 1.24 -15.09 8.31
C THR A 146 -0.12 -15.62 8.73
N ILE A 147 -0.31 -15.92 10.03
CA ILE A 147 -1.60 -16.40 10.57
C ILE A 147 -2.68 -15.35 10.35
N PHE A 148 -2.44 -14.09 10.70
CA PHE A 148 -3.42 -13.03 10.48
C PHE A 148 -3.76 -12.87 9.00
N THR A 149 -2.77 -12.84 8.12
CA THR A 149 -2.99 -12.68 6.67
C THR A 149 -3.82 -13.82 6.07
N ARG A 150 -3.67 -15.05 6.57
CA ARG A 150 -4.38 -16.24 6.05
C ARG A 150 -5.77 -16.43 6.63
N ASN A 151 -6.00 -15.93 7.85
CA ASN A 151 -7.25 -16.19 8.60
C ASN A 151 -8.20 -14.99 8.63
N LEU A 152 -7.80 -13.85 8.10
CA LEU A 152 -8.63 -12.66 7.99
C LEU A 152 -9.08 -12.43 6.56
N ARG A 153 -10.19 -11.73 6.39
CA ARG A 153 -10.73 -11.34 5.08
C ARG A 153 -9.93 -10.18 4.50
N SER A 154 -10.05 -9.96 3.20
CA SER A 154 -9.39 -8.82 2.53
C SER A 154 -9.87 -7.45 3.02
N ALA A 155 -11.09 -7.38 3.56
CA ALA A 155 -11.66 -6.18 4.17
C ALA A 155 -11.15 -5.92 5.59
N ASP A 156 -10.64 -6.96 6.27
CA ASP A 156 -10.14 -6.84 7.63
C ASP A 156 -8.74 -6.20 7.62
N THR A 157 -8.44 -5.48 8.68
CA THR A 157 -7.10 -4.88 8.84
C THR A 157 -6.43 -5.43 10.08
N ALA A 158 -5.40 -6.25 9.89
CA ALA A 158 -4.50 -6.65 10.97
C ALA A 158 -3.28 -5.73 11.00
N ALA A 159 -2.89 -5.32 12.19
CA ALA A 159 -1.76 -4.43 12.41
C ALA A 159 -0.92 -4.86 13.62
N ARG A 160 0.37 -4.58 13.54
CA ARG A 160 1.24 -4.60 14.72
C ARG A 160 1.27 -3.21 15.33
N VAL A 161 0.70 -3.09 16.54
CA VAL A 161 0.53 -1.80 17.22
C VAL A 161 1.60 -1.53 18.28
N SER A 162 2.29 -2.59 18.72
CA SER A 162 3.46 -2.47 19.59
C SER A 162 4.41 -3.66 19.40
N ASP A 163 5.42 -3.76 20.25
CA ASP A 163 6.41 -4.84 20.22
C ASP A 163 5.81 -6.25 20.29
N TYR A 164 4.73 -6.41 21.05
CA TYR A 164 4.06 -7.68 21.29
C TYR A 164 2.55 -7.62 21.08
N SER A 165 2.02 -6.46 20.68
CA SER A 165 0.57 -6.27 20.57
C SER A 165 0.14 -6.08 19.12
N PHE A 166 -1.03 -6.62 18.82
CA PHE A 166 -1.66 -6.54 17.52
C PHE A 166 -3.07 -5.97 17.66
N GLY A 167 -3.50 -5.18 16.69
CA GLY A 167 -4.85 -4.72 16.54
C GLY A 167 -5.48 -5.31 15.28
N VAL A 168 -6.73 -5.77 15.37
CA VAL A 168 -7.49 -6.24 14.21
C VAL A 168 -8.78 -5.46 14.14
N LEU A 169 -9.01 -4.79 13.00
CA LEU A 169 -10.27 -4.14 12.68
C LEU A 169 -11.08 -5.07 11.76
N LEU A 170 -12.32 -5.31 12.12
CA LEU A 170 -13.26 -6.19 11.43
C LEU A 170 -14.49 -5.36 10.99
N PRO A 171 -14.48 -4.79 9.77
CA PRO A 171 -15.65 -4.10 9.22
C PRO A 171 -16.85 -5.04 9.08
N GLU A 172 -18.04 -4.47 9.16
CA GLU A 172 -19.32 -5.21 9.01
C GLU A 172 -19.41 -6.48 9.87
N THR A 173 -18.83 -6.41 11.07
CA THR A 173 -18.71 -7.53 12.00
C THR A 173 -19.12 -7.09 13.39
N GLU A 174 -20.13 -7.74 13.95
CA GLU A 174 -20.57 -7.54 15.32
C GLU A 174 -19.65 -8.24 16.33
N TYR A 175 -19.81 -7.93 17.62
CA TYR A 175 -18.99 -8.48 18.71
C TYR A 175 -18.85 -10.01 18.66
N GLU A 176 -19.95 -10.74 18.46
CA GLU A 176 -19.91 -12.21 18.40
C GLU A 176 -19.13 -12.74 17.19
N GLY A 177 -19.15 -12.01 16.08
CA GLY A 177 -18.31 -12.30 14.91
C GLY A 177 -16.83 -12.10 15.20
N ALA A 178 -16.49 -11.03 15.92
CA ALA A 178 -15.12 -10.76 16.36
C ALA A 178 -14.62 -11.82 17.36
N ARG A 179 -15.46 -12.25 18.29
CA ARG A 179 -15.15 -13.33 19.24
C ARG A 179 -14.81 -14.63 18.50
N ARG A 180 -15.64 -15.03 17.53
CA ARG A 180 -15.35 -16.22 16.68
C ARG A 180 -14.07 -16.08 15.86
N ALA A 181 -13.78 -14.88 15.35
CA ALA A 181 -12.54 -14.61 14.64
C ALA A 181 -11.33 -14.75 15.58
N TRP A 182 -11.42 -14.25 16.80
CA TRP A 182 -10.41 -14.41 17.82
C TRP A 182 -10.16 -15.89 18.15
N GLU A 183 -11.19 -16.66 18.46
CA GLU A 183 -11.10 -18.09 18.78
C GLU A 183 -10.37 -18.85 17.66
N ARG A 184 -10.74 -18.61 16.39
CA ARG A 184 -10.09 -19.23 15.24
C ARG A 184 -8.60 -18.86 15.12
N ILE A 185 -8.26 -17.59 15.33
CA ILE A 185 -6.87 -17.12 15.28
C ILE A 185 -6.04 -17.77 16.38
N ARG A 186 -6.58 -17.80 17.60
CA ARG A 186 -5.95 -18.42 18.76
C ARG A 186 -5.69 -19.92 18.50
N ASP A 187 -6.71 -20.66 18.11
CA ASP A 187 -6.63 -22.10 17.92
C ASP A 187 -5.62 -22.47 16.84
N VAL A 188 -5.63 -21.78 15.70
CA VAL A 188 -4.63 -22.01 14.63
C VAL A 188 -3.22 -21.63 15.07
N SER A 189 -3.06 -20.61 15.90
CA SER A 189 -1.75 -20.14 16.37
C SER A 189 -1.09 -21.16 17.30
N HIS A 190 -1.87 -21.85 18.13
CA HIS A 190 -1.35 -22.84 19.07
C HIS A 190 -0.85 -24.13 18.40
N LEU A 191 -1.28 -24.43 17.18
CA LEU A 191 -0.98 -25.70 16.52
C LEU A 191 0.48 -25.83 16.05
N ASN A 192 1.16 -24.72 15.75
CA ASN A 192 2.47 -24.77 15.09
C ASN A 192 3.37 -23.58 15.49
N TRP A 193 3.66 -23.41 16.77
CA TRP A 193 4.67 -22.43 17.16
C TRP A 193 6.03 -22.74 16.53
N PRO A 194 6.75 -21.76 15.98
CA PRO A 194 7.99 -21.98 15.24
C PRO A 194 9.20 -22.33 16.12
N ASP A 195 9.00 -22.42 17.42
CA ASP A 195 10.00 -22.84 18.39
C ASP A 195 9.37 -23.67 19.53
N ASN A 196 10.21 -24.37 20.29
CA ASN A 196 9.74 -25.19 21.43
C ASN A 196 9.43 -24.38 22.70
N ARG A 197 9.33 -23.06 22.59
CA ARG A 197 9.00 -22.18 23.73
C ARG A 197 7.51 -22.04 23.85
N THR A 198 7.06 -21.91 25.09
CA THR A 198 5.64 -21.73 25.37
C THR A 198 5.26 -20.26 25.18
N TRP A 199 4.65 -19.99 24.04
CA TRP A 199 4.02 -18.69 23.75
C TRP A 199 2.52 -18.78 23.99
N SER A 200 1.92 -17.70 24.45
CA SER A 200 0.47 -17.60 24.60
C SER A 200 -0.03 -16.34 23.93
N LEU A 201 -1.24 -16.42 23.40
CA LEU A 201 -1.97 -15.25 22.91
C LEU A 201 -3.15 -14.99 23.81
N SER A 202 -3.32 -13.72 24.18
CA SER A 202 -4.51 -13.22 24.84
C SER A 202 -5.20 -12.22 23.93
N GLY A 203 -6.53 -12.20 23.92
CA GLY A 203 -7.29 -11.30 23.06
C GLY A 203 -8.51 -10.70 23.74
N GLY A 204 -8.82 -9.44 23.40
CA GLY A 204 -10.01 -8.75 23.85
C GLY A 204 -10.74 -8.12 22.68
N ALA A 205 -12.03 -8.39 22.54
CA ALA A 205 -12.87 -7.86 21.47
C ALA A 205 -13.77 -6.75 21.99
N ALA A 206 -14.03 -5.72 21.17
CA ALA A 206 -15.11 -4.76 21.37
C ALA A 206 -15.86 -4.54 20.05
N GLY A 207 -17.18 -4.55 20.09
CA GLY A 207 -18.07 -4.21 18.98
C GLY A 207 -18.51 -2.76 19.07
N TYR A 208 -18.62 -2.10 17.94
CA TYR A 208 -19.23 -0.78 17.87
C TYR A 208 -20.74 -0.88 18.14
N ASN A 209 -21.21 -0.03 19.02
CA ASN A 209 -22.62 0.31 19.18
C ASN A 209 -22.75 1.84 19.31
N VAL A 210 -23.96 2.36 19.17
CA VAL A 210 -24.21 3.82 19.19
C VAL A 210 -23.83 4.46 20.54
N ASP A 211 -23.80 3.69 21.61
CA ASP A 211 -23.54 4.17 22.98
C ASP A 211 -22.04 4.25 23.32
N VAL A 212 -21.17 3.72 22.47
CA VAL A 212 -19.69 3.68 22.71
C VAL A 212 -19.08 5.07 22.81
N GLY A 213 -19.68 6.07 22.15
CA GLY A 213 -19.32 7.48 22.26
C GLY A 213 -17.99 7.87 21.60
N SER A 214 -16.92 7.08 21.72
CA SER A 214 -15.61 7.38 21.13
C SER A 214 -14.80 6.12 20.79
N VAL A 215 -13.78 6.28 19.92
CA VAL A 215 -12.79 5.25 19.61
C VAL A 215 -12.03 4.80 20.86
N GLU A 216 -11.69 5.75 21.72
CA GLU A 216 -10.94 5.50 22.95
C GLU A 216 -11.74 4.61 23.92
N ASN A 217 -13.05 4.84 24.03
CA ASN A 217 -13.93 3.99 24.85
C ASN A 217 -13.99 2.57 24.31
N MET A 218 -14.07 2.42 22.99
CA MET A 218 -14.08 1.11 22.34
C MET A 218 -12.77 0.34 22.56
N LEU A 219 -11.64 1.03 22.42
CA LEU A 219 -10.32 0.45 22.69
C LEU A 219 -10.15 0.08 24.17
N SER A 220 -10.63 0.93 25.08
CA SER A 220 -10.62 0.66 26.52
C SER A 220 -11.44 -0.59 26.88
N ASP A 221 -12.58 -0.80 26.22
CA ASP A 221 -13.40 -2.00 26.40
C ASP A 221 -12.68 -3.27 25.93
N ALA A 222 -12.02 -3.20 24.75
CA ALA A 222 -11.22 -4.29 24.24
C ALA A 222 -10.03 -4.61 25.16
N ASP A 223 -9.33 -3.58 25.65
CA ASP A 223 -8.18 -3.73 26.54
C ASP A 223 -8.57 -4.34 27.90
N ARG A 224 -9.70 -3.92 28.46
CA ARG A 224 -10.24 -4.52 29.69
C ARG A 224 -10.51 -6.01 29.54
N ARG A 225 -11.09 -6.44 28.41
CA ARG A 225 -11.36 -7.86 28.12
C ARG A 225 -10.07 -8.63 27.88
N LEU A 226 -9.12 -8.04 27.19
CA LEU A 226 -7.78 -8.60 27.02
C LEU A 226 -7.11 -8.85 28.38
N ALA A 227 -7.16 -7.87 29.29
CA ALA A 227 -6.59 -8.00 30.64
C ALA A 227 -7.28 -9.12 31.46
N LEU A 228 -8.58 -9.30 31.30
CA LEU A 228 -9.31 -10.40 31.97
C LEU A 228 -8.88 -11.77 31.42
N GLU A 229 -8.75 -11.92 30.11
CA GLU A 229 -8.27 -13.18 29.50
C GLU A 229 -6.83 -13.51 29.92
N LYS A 230 -5.95 -12.51 29.96
CA LYS A 230 -4.58 -12.68 30.47
C LYS A 230 -4.54 -13.20 31.90
N ARG A 231 -5.36 -12.67 32.77
CA ARG A 231 -5.45 -13.14 34.17
C ARG A 231 -5.93 -14.59 34.25
N ARG A 232 -6.93 -14.94 33.45
CA ARG A 232 -7.44 -16.31 33.37
C ARG A 232 -6.37 -17.29 32.93
N LEU A 233 -5.68 -17.01 31.83
CA LEU A 233 -4.62 -17.87 31.29
C LEU A 233 -3.44 -18.04 32.27
N ARG A 234 -3.07 -17.00 33.03
CA ARG A 234 -2.03 -17.11 34.06
C ARG A 234 -2.47 -18.03 35.19
N ALA A 235 -3.71 -17.90 35.67
CA ALA A 235 -4.23 -18.79 36.72
C ALA A 235 -4.29 -20.25 36.30
N GLU A 236 -4.60 -20.53 35.02
CA GLU A 236 -4.61 -21.88 34.44
C GLU A 236 -3.18 -22.49 34.32
N HIS A 237 -2.14 -21.67 34.25
CA HIS A 237 -0.74 -22.15 34.18
C HIS A 237 -0.09 -22.34 35.56
N GLU A 238 -0.66 -21.76 36.61
CA GLU A 238 -0.17 -21.86 37.99
C GLU A 238 -0.83 -23.00 38.77
N SER A 239 -1.87 -23.63 38.25
CA SER A 239 -2.62 -24.73 38.83
C SER A 239 -2.20 -26.09 38.28
#